data_3491094e0fc0f4ef0928b09645da9baf
#
_entry.id   3491094e0fc0f4ef0928b09645da9baf
#
_cell.length_a   1.000
_cell.length_b   1.000
_cell.length_c   1.000
_cell.angle_alpha   90.00
_cell.angle_beta   90.00
_cell.angle_gamma   90.00
#
_symmetry.space_group_name_H-M   'P 1'
#
loop_
_entity.id
_entity.type
_entity.pdbx_description
1 polymer ?
#
loop_
_entity_poly.entity_id
_entity_poly.type
_entity_poly.pdbx_seq_one_letter_code
_entity_poly.pdbx_strand_id
1 'polypeptide(L)'
;IISGFAFNKRVLVQGYHGTGKSTHIEQIAARLNWPCIRVNLDSHVSRIDLIGKDAIVLKEGKQITQFNEGILPWSIQNPVALVFDEYDAGRPDVMFVIQRVLEAEGNFTLLDKNKVIKQNKFFRLFATSNTVGLGDTSGLYHGTQQINQGQMDRWNIVTTLNYLSLDREMDIILAKNKNLNNSKGKEIVSNMIKVASLTRKGFIA
;
A
#
# COMPACT_ATOMS: atom_id res chain seq x y z
N ILE A 1 2.14 -8.22 9.39
CA ILE A 1 1.11 -8.33 8.32
C ILE A 1 0.11 -9.43 8.70
N ILE A 2 0.52 -10.66 9.04
CA ILE A 2 -0.38 -11.76 9.44
C ILE A 2 -1.32 -11.32 10.57
N SER A 3 -0.82 -10.61 11.58
CA SER A 3 -1.63 -10.06 12.67
C SER A 3 -2.70 -9.08 12.18
N GLY A 4 -2.40 -8.32 11.11
CA GLY A 4 -3.37 -7.45 10.45
C GLY A 4 -4.54 -8.23 9.87
N PHE A 5 -4.27 -9.35 9.19
CA PHE A 5 -5.31 -10.23 8.66
C PHE A 5 -6.11 -10.91 9.78
N ALA A 6 -5.43 -11.49 10.77
CA ALA A 6 -6.07 -12.27 11.84
C ALA A 6 -6.94 -11.40 12.77
N PHE A 7 -6.45 -10.23 13.18
CA PHE A 7 -7.04 -9.42 14.24
C PHE A 7 -7.58 -8.06 13.75
N ASN A 8 -7.75 -7.90 12.44
CA ASN A 8 -8.22 -6.63 11.82
C ASN A 8 -7.41 -5.39 12.26
N LYS A 9 -6.08 -5.55 12.43
CA LYS A 9 -5.21 -4.43 12.77
C LYS A 9 -4.82 -3.66 11.51
N ARG A 10 -4.79 -2.35 11.61
CA ARG A 10 -4.26 -1.45 10.55
C ARG A 10 -2.76 -1.52 10.57
N VAL A 11 -2.15 -1.91 9.46
CA VAL A 11 -0.69 -2.13 9.38
C VAL A 11 -0.07 -1.23 8.34
N LEU A 12 0.89 -0.42 8.77
CA LEU A 12 1.75 0.38 7.91
C LEU A 12 3.13 -0.27 7.82
N VAL A 13 3.57 -0.58 6.61
CA VAL A 13 4.89 -1.15 6.33
C VAL A 13 5.79 -0.07 5.75
N GLN A 14 6.77 0.36 6.52
CA GLN A 14 7.77 1.35 6.10
C GLN A 14 9.03 0.68 5.57
N GLY A 15 9.85 1.38 4.82
CA GLY A 15 11.18 0.93 4.40
C GLY A 15 11.59 1.44 3.05
N TYR A 16 12.85 1.28 2.72
CA TYR A 16 13.42 1.73 1.45
C TYR A 16 12.72 1.12 0.23
N HIS A 17 12.83 1.80 -0.91
CA HIS A 17 12.34 1.25 -2.17
C HIS A 17 13.05 -0.08 -2.51
N GLY A 18 12.35 -0.97 -3.19
CA GLY A 18 12.89 -2.28 -3.56
C GLY A 18 12.99 -3.31 -2.42
N THR A 19 12.54 -3.00 -1.20
CA THR A 19 12.51 -3.96 -0.08
C THR A 19 11.35 -4.95 -0.14
N GLY A 20 10.43 -4.79 -1.09
CA GLY A 20 9.32 -5.72 -1.31
C GLY A 20 8.09 -5.49 -0.41
N LYS A 21 7.89 -4.28 0.14
CA LYS A 21 6.78 -3.94 1.04
C LYS A 21 5.42 -4.39 0.51
N SER A 22 5.03 -3.87 -0.65
CA SER A 22 3.72 -4.15 -1.28
C SER A 22 3.60 -5.61 -1.68
N THR A 23 4.64 -6.17 -2.32
CA THR A 23 4.70 -7.58 -2.69
C THR A 23 4.53 -8.50 -1.49
N HIS A 24 5.10 -8.13 -0.33
CA HIS A 24 4.98 -8.93 0.89
C HIS A 24 3.53 -9.01 1.38
N ILE A 25 2.80 -7.91 1.34
CA ILE A 25 1.38 -7.89 1.69
C ILE A 25 0.56 -8.74 0.72
N GLU A 26 0.74 -8.54 -0.59
CA GLU A 26 0.06 -9.28 -1.65
C GLU A 26 0.33 -10.79 -1.56
N GLN A 27 1.57 -11.19 -1.30
CA GLN A 27 1.95 -12.60 -1.18
C GLN A 27 1.36 -13.27 0.06
N ILE A 28 1.21 -12.56 1.16
CA ILE A 28 0.53 -13.09 2.35
C ILE A 28 -0.96 -13.19 2.09
N ALA A 29 -1.59 -12.17 1.49
CA ALA A 29 -2.99 -12.21 1.09
C ALA A 29 -3.28 -13.41 0.19
N ALA A 30 -2.46 -13.63 -0.84
CA ALA A 30 -2.60 -14.77 -1.76
C ALA A 30 -2.53 -16.12 -1.02
N ARG A 31 -1.59 -16.29 -0.07
CA ARG A 31 -1.47 -17.53 0.72
C ARG A 31 -2.63 -17.76 1.68
N LEU A 32 -3.27 -16.68 2.11
CA LEU A 32 -4.48 -16.73 2.94
C LEU A 32 -5.76 -16.85 2.10
N ASN A 33 -5.65 -16.92 0.77
CA ASN A 33 -6.77 -16.87 -0.17
C ASN A 33 -7.67 -15.64 0.07
N TRP A 34 -7.04 -14.48 0.36
CA TRP A 34 -7.72 -13.23 0.65
C TRP A 34 -7.63 -12.29 -0.55
N PRO A 35 -8.76 -11.85 -1.13
CA PRO A 35 -8.73 -10.88 -2.22
C PRO A 35 -7.97 -9.62 -1.79
N CYS A 36 -7.07 -9.15 -2.65
CA CYS A 36 -6.22 -8.01 -2.36
C CYS A 36 -6.29 -6.99 -3.48
N ILE A 37 -6.54 -5.74 -3.11
CA ILE A 37 -6.59 -4.60 -4.02
C ILE A 37 -5.51 -3.61 -3.59
N ARG A 38 -4.68 -3.19 -4.54
CA ARG A 38 -3.66 -2.17 -4.31
C ARG A 38 -4.02 -0.88 -5.03
N VAL A 39 -3.95 0.23 -4.32
CA VAL A 39 -4.13 1.57 -4.84
C VAL A 39 -2.86 2.36 -4.54
N ASN A 40 -2.19 2.82 -5.56
CA ASN A 40 -1.03 3.70 -5.41
C ASN A 40 -1.52 5.13 -5.16
N LEU A 41 -1.06 5.75 -4.07
CA LEU A 41 -1.40 7.12 -3.70
C LEU A 41 -0.33 8.05 -4.28
N ASP A 42 -0.51 8.45 -5.50
CA ASP A 42 0.31 9.49 -6.11
C ASP A 42 -0.36 10.87 -6.07
N SER A 43 0.34 11.89 -6.56
CA SER A 43 -0.17 13.27 -6.61
C SER A 43 -1.37 13.47 -7.54
N HIS A 44 -1.72 12.48 -8.36
CA HIS A 44 -2.85 12.54 -9.31
C HIS A 44 -4.13 11.96 -8.72
N VAL A 45 -4.02 11.05 -7.74
CA VAL A 45 -5.19 10.48 -7.08
C VAL A 45 -5.90 11.56 -6.26
N SER A 46 -7.17 11.74 -6.54
CA SER A 46 -8.03 12.71 -5.88
C SER A 46 -9.07 12.02 -4.98
N ARG A 47 -9.72 12.81 -4.13
CA ARG A 47 -10.84 12.35 -3.31
C ARG A 47 -11.93 11.67 -4.15
N ILE A 48 -12.24 12.22 -5.33
CA ILE A 48 -13.28 11.71 -6.22
C ILE A 48 -12.94 10.32 -6.75
N ASP A 49 -11.68 10.06 -7.02
CA ASP A 49 -11.22 8.75 -7.51
C ASP A 49 -11.37 7.67 -6.43
N LEU A 50 -11.19 8.03 -5.16
CA LEU A 50 -11.36 7.10 -4.05
C LEU A 50 -12.83 6.89 -3.67
N ILE A 51 -13.61 7.96 -3.54
CA ILE A 51 -14.98 7.91 -3.03
C ILE A 51 -15.98 7.56 -4.13
N GLY A 52 -15.77 8.12 -5.33
CA GLY A 52 -16.70 8.05 -6.44
C GLY A 52 -17.22 9.41 -6.88
N LYS A 53 -17.99 9.42 -7.94
CA LYS A 53 -18.51 10.62 -8.56
C LYS A 53 -19.85 10.39 -9.24
N ASP A 54 -20.61 11.46 -9.38
CA ASP A 54 -21.78 11.45 -10.24
C ASP A 54 -21.38 11.37 -11.71
N ALA A 55 -22.05 10.53 -12.45
CA ALA A 55 -21.91 10.39 -13.90
C ALA A 55 -23.28 10.44 -14.57
N ILE A 56 -23.33 11.07 -15.74
CA ILE A 56 -24.52 11.08 -16.57
C ILE A 56 -24.52 9.79 -17.38
N VAL A 57 -25.54 8.97 -17.22
CA VAL A 57 -25.74 7.73 -17.96
C VAL A 57 -27.06 7.79 -18.74
N LEU A 58 -27.08 7.16 -19.92
CA LEU A 58 -28.29 7.02 -20.71
C LEU A 58 -29.02 5.74 -20.26
N LYS A 59 -30.23 5.90 -19.72
CA LYS A 59 -31.12 4.79 -19.40
C LYS A 59 -32.46 4.99 -20.12
N GLU A 60 -32.85 4.03 -20.93
CA GLU A 60 -34.10 4.06 -21.69
C GLU A 60 -34.28 5.36 -22.52
N GLY A 61 -33.17 5.86 -23.13
CA GLY A 61 -33.18 7.08 -23.93
C GLY A 61 -33.21 8.40 -23.12
N LYS A 62 -33.22 8.35 -21.79
CA LYS A 62 -33.18 9.52 -20.91
C LYS A 62 -31.82 9.64 -20.25
N GLN A 63 -31.32 10.87 -20.11
CA GLN A 63 -30.13 11.17 -19.31
C GLN A 63 -30.53 11.18 -17.85
N ILE A 64 -29.86 10.34 -17.07
CA ILE A 64 -30.01 10.32 -15.61
C ILE A 64 -28.64 10.50 -14.95
N THR A 65 -28.60 11.19 -13.83
CA THR A 65 -27.41 11.25 -12.99
C THR A 65 -27.35 10.01 -12.11
N GLN A 66 -26.25 9.27 -12.20
CA GLN A 66 -26.00 8.09 -11.38
C GLN A 66 -24.67 8.25 -10.69
N PHE A 67 -24.64 8.03 -9.38
CA PHE A 67 -23.39 7.98 -8.63
C PHE A 67 -22.64 6.68 -8.90
N ASN A 68 -21.42 6.81 -9.39
CA ASN A 68 -20.49 5.69 -9.54
C ASN A 68 -19.62 5.60 -8.30
N GLU A 69 -19.81 4.54 -7.52
CA GLU A 69 -19.07 4.29 -6.29
C GLU A 69 -17.58 4.06 -6.58
N GLY A 70 -16.71 4.72 -5.81
CA GLY A 70 -15.27 4.57 -5.93
C GLY A 70 -14.74 3.32 -5.21
N ILE A 71 -13.44 3.09 -5.35
CA ILE A 71 -12.80 1.88 -4.84
C ILE A 71 -12.84 1.77 -3.30
N LEU A 72 -12.81 2.89 -2.59
CA LEU A 72 -12.77 2.89 -1.12
C LEU A 72 -14.10 2.44 -0.50
N PRO A 73 -15.28 3.07 -0.78
CA PRO A 73 -16.55 2.61 -0.26
C PRO A 73 -16.86 1.17 -0.69
N TRP A 74 -16.52 0.80 -1.92
CA TRP A 74 -16.69 -0.59 -2.38
C TRP A 74 -15.84 -1.55 -1.55
N SER A 75 -14.55 -1.25 -1.34
CA SER A 75 -13.65 -2.13 -0.58
C SER A 75 -14.12 -2.32 0.86
N ILE A 76 -14.58 -1.24 1.51
CA ILE A 76 -15.06 -1.29 2.90
C ILE A 76 -16.24 -2.27 3.05
N GLN A 77 -17.10 -2.37 2.05
CA GLN A 77 -18.29 -3.23 2.06
C GLN A 77 -17.99 -4.69 1.73
N ASN A 78 -16.79 -4.99 1.22
CA ASN A 78 -16.44 -6.31 0.71
C ASN A 78 -15.35 -7.01 1.55
N PRO A 79 -15.25 -8.35 1.49
CA PRO A 79 -14.24 -9.12 2.19
C PRO A 79 -12.88 -9.07 1.46
N VAL A 80 -12.27 -7.90 1.43
CA VAL A 80 -11.01 -7.64 0.70
C VAL A 80 -9.96 -7.03 1.61
N ALA A 81 -8.70 -7.20 1.25
CA ALA A 81 -7.58 -6.43 1.78
C ALA A 81 -7.30 -5.25 0.83
N LEU A 82 -7.46 -4.03 1.32
CA LEU A 82 -7.10 -2.81 0.61
C LEU A 82 -5.70 -2.39 1.05
N VAL A 83 -4.83 -2.14 0.09
CA VAL A 83 -3.45 -1.69 0.32
C VAL A 83 -3.28 -0.30 -0.30
N PHE A 84 -3.01 0.69 0.52
CA PHE A 84 -2.56 1.99 0.04
C PHE A 84 -1.05 1.97 -0.12
N ASP A 85 -0.59 1.94 -1.35
CA ASP A 85 0.85 1.99 -1.66
C ASP A 85 1.31 3.44 -1.75
N GLU A 86 2.55 3.71 -1.31
CA GLU A 86 3.11 5.05 -1.24
C GLU A 86 2.24 6.03 -0.41
N TYR A 87 1.80 5.58 0.76
CA TYR A 87 0.92 6.34 1.64
C TYR A 87 1.45 7.73 1.99
N ASP A 88 2.76 7.91 2.05
CA ASP A 88 3.46 9.17 2.28
C ASP A 88 3.51 10.12 1.06
N ALA A 89 3.10 9.65 -0.12
CA ALA A 89 2.94 10.50 -1.31
C ALA A 89 1.51 11.00 -1.51
N GLY A 90 0.57 10.54 -0.68
CA GLY A 90 -0.84 10.90 -0.78
C GLY A 90 -1.11 12.37 -0.52
N ARG A 91 -2.02 12.96 -1.31
CA ARG A 91 -2.46 14.35 -1.12
C ARG A 91 -3.20 14.53 0.21
N PRO A 92 -3.09 15.68 0.88
CA PRO A 92 -3.75 15.91 2.18
C PRO A 92 -5.27 15.69 2.17
N ASP A 93 -5.97 16.09 1.09
CA ASP A 93 -7.40 15.91 0.94
C ASP A 93 -7.80 14.43 0.86
N VAL A 94 -7.00 13.61 0.20
CA VAL A 94 -7.13 12.16 0.12
C VAL A 94 -6.86 11.51 1.47
N MET A 95 -5.82 11.95 2.16
CA MET A 95 -5.42 11.43 3.45
C MET A 95 -6.50 11.61 4.54
N PHE A 96 -7.24 12.73 4.51
CA PHE A 96 -8.38 12.95 5.42
C PHE A 96 -9.55 11.98 5.17
N VAL A 97 -9.76 11.57 3.92
CA VAL A 97 -10.76 10.56 3.59
C VAL A 97 -10.35 9.20 4.14
N ILE A 98 -9.09 8.81 3.93
CA ILE A 98 -8.53 7.54 4.40
C ILE A 98 -8.55 7.47 5.94
N GLN A 99 -8.26 8.57 6.61
CA GLN A 99 -8.24 8.65 8.07
C GLN A 99 -9.51 8.08 8.72
N ARG A 100 -10.68 8.28 8.12
CA ARG A 100 -11.95 7.75 8.61
C ARG A 100 -12.03 6.24 8.62
N VAL A 101 -11.32 5.60 7.70
CA VAL A 101 -11.31 4.14 7.52
C VAL A 101 -10.25 3.47 8.40
N LEU A 102 -9.32 4.24 8.91
CA LEU A 102 -8.29 3.73 9.83
C LEU A 102 -8.89 3.28 11.17
N GLU A 103 -10.01 3.84 11.57
CA GLU A 103 -10.72 3.39 12.76
C GLU A 103 -11.39 2.05 12.49
N ALA A 104 -11.01 1.00 13.22
CA ALA A 104 -11.43 -0.39 12.93
C ALA A 104 -12.95 -0.61 13.10
N GLU A 105 -13.60 0.16 13.93
CA GLU A 105 -15.05 0.14 14.13
C GLU A 105 -15.74 1.38 13.50
N GLY A 106 -14.97 2.16 12.74
CA GLY A 106 -15.43 3.39 12.12
C GLY A 106 -16.48 3.12 11.05
N ASN A 107 -17.56 3.90 11.08
CA ASN A 107 -18.52 3.97 9.99
C ASN A 107 -18.02 4.98 8.96
N PHE A 108 -18.07 4.61 7.70
CA PHE A 108 -17.74 5.52 6.61
C PHE A 108 -19.00 6.22 6.12
N THR A 109 -19.08 7.55 6.30
CA THR A 109 -20.23 8.33 5.83
C THR A 109 -19.97 8.80 4.40
N LEU A 110 -20.75 8.31 3.47
CA LEU A 110 -20.77 8.75 2.08
C LEU A 110 -21.75 9.92 1.96
N LEU A 111 -21.24 11.14 2.06
CA LEU A 111 -22.06 12.37 2.10
C LEU A 111 -22.89 12.56 0.83
N ASP A 112 -22.31 12.27 -0.32
CA ASP A 112 -22.98 12.41 -1.63
C ASP A 112 -24.24 11.52 -1.79
N LYS A 113 -24.38 10.53 -0.91
CA LYS A 113 -25.52 9.60 -0.88
C LYS A 113 -26.30 9.61 0.43
N ASN A 114 -25.91 10.44 1.40
CA ASN A 114 -26.44 10.40 2.76
C ASN A 114 -26.45 8.98 3.35
N LYS A 115 -25.42 8.20 3.04
CA LYS A 115 -25.33 6.79 3.41
C LYS A 115 -24.20 6.56 4.40
N VAL A 116 -24.50 5.84 5.48
CA VAL A 116 -23.49 5.33 6.41
C VAL A 116 -23.15 3.89 6.01
N ILE A 117 -21.90 3.67 5.70
CA ILE A 117 -21.36 2.36 5.30
C ILE A 117 -20.65 1.76 6.51
N LYS A 118 -21.09 0.56 6.92
CA LYS A 118 -20.40 -0.24 7.94
C LYS A 118 -19.31 -1.07 7.29
N GLN A 119 -18.19 -1.19 7.97
CA GLN A 119 -17.10 -2.03 7.50
C GLN A 119 -17.50 -3.51 7.52
N ASN A 120 -17.18 -4.22 6.43
CA ASN A 120 -17.28 -5.66 6.40
C ASN A 120 -16.33 -6.28 7.42
N LYS A 121 -16.76 -7.27 8.17
CA LYS A 121 -15.93 -7.95 9.20
C LYS A 121 -14.64 -8.56 8.65
N PHE A 122 -14.60 -8.84 7.36
CA PHE A 122 -13.43 -9.36 6.65
C PHE A 122 -12.68 -8.30 5.83
N PHE A 123 -13.07 -7.03 5.92
CA PHE A 123 -12.28 -5.95 5.35
C PHE A 123 -10.97 -5.80 6.11
N ARG A 124 -9.87 -5.65 5.38
CA ARG A 124 -8.53 -5.41 5.95
C ARG A 124 -7.88 -4.21 5.29
N LEU A 125 -7.08 -3.48 6.05
CA LEU A 125 -6.44 -2.27 5.54
C LEU A 125 -4.94 -2.28 5.88
N PHE A 126 -4.16 -2.09 4.84
CA PHE A 126 -2.70 -2.00 4.89
C PHE A 126 -2.24 -0.75 4.16
N ALA A 127 -1.05 -0.29 4.48
CA ALA A 127 -0.35 0.70 3.66
C ALA A 127 1.15 0.44 3.61
N THR A 128 1.80 1.03 2.61
CA THR A 128 3.26 1.08 2.53
C THR A 128 3.74 2.53 2.50
N SER A 129 4.95 2.77 2.97
CA SER A 129 5.59 4.09 2.97
C SER A 129 7.08 3.95 2.73
N ASN A 130 7.67 4.90 2.02
CA ASN A 130 9.11 4.97 1.79
C ASN A 130 9.82 5.80 2.87
N THR A 131 9.08 6.66 3.57
CA THR A 131 9.56 7.50 4.66
C THR A 131 8.92 7.11 5.99
N VAL A 132 9.44 7.68 7.08
CA VAL A 132 8.84 7.52 8.42
C VAL A 132 7.71 8.50 8.70
N GLY A 133 7.16 9.14 7.68
CA GLY A 133 6.08 10.10 7.80
C GLY A 133 6.51 11.54 8.09
N LEU A 134 7.80 11.82 8.09
CA LEU A 134 8.37 13.17 8.28
C LEU A 134 8.64 13.91 6.95
N GLY A 135 8.23 13.34 5.84
CA GLY A 135 8.58 13.81 4.50
C GLY A 135 9.98 13.33 4.10
N ASP A 136 10.44 13.82 2.94
CA ASP A 136 11.76 13.46 2.43
C ASP A 136 12.87 14.27 3.10
N THR A 137 13.54 13.67 4.07
CA THR A 137 14.72 14.25 4.73
C THR A 137 16.02 13.87 4.03
N SER A 138 15.96 12.91 3.11
CA SER A 138 17.15 12.35 2.43
C SER A 138 17.36 12.88 1.02
N GLY A 139 16.37 13.54 0.41
CA GLY A 139 16.37 13.94 -0.99
C GLY A 139 16.17 12.79 -1.98
N LEU A 140 15.84 11.57 -1.50
CA LEU A 140 15.66 10.37 -2.31
C LEU A 140 14.20 10.13 -2.73
N TYR A 141 13.25 10.76 -2.05
CA TYR A 141 11.81 10.50 -2.19
C TYR A 141 11.04 11.77 -2.50
N HIS A 142 11.36 12.39 -3.64
CA HIS A 142 10.66 13.58 -4.11
C HIS A 142 9.15 13.32 -4.24
N GLY A 143 8.34 14.26 -3.73
CA GLY A 143 6.89 14.15 -3.74
C GLY A 143 6.27 13.53 -2.48
N THR A 144 7.07 12.98 -1.57
CA THR A 144 6.54 12.56 -0.26
C THR A 144 6.25 13.77 0.61
N GLN A 145 5.21 13.67 1.41
CA GLN A 145 4.72 14.73 2.30
C GLN A 145 4.84 14.32 3.76
N GLN A 146 4.80 15.31 4.64
CA GLN A 146 4.66 15.04 6.06
C GLN A 146 3.26 14.50 6.35
N ILE A 147 3.20 13.34 6.98
CA ILE A 147 1.93 12.74 7.42
C ILE A 147 1.54 13.36 8.76
N ASN A 148 0.28 13.76 8.87
CA ASN A 148 -0.25 14.29 10.13
C ASN A 148 -0.09 13.25 11.24
N GLN A 149 0.40 13.67 12.40
CA GLN A 149 0.64 12.79 13.53
C GLN A 149 -0.63 12.03 13.96
N GLY A 150 -1.79 12.68 13.93
CA GLY A 150 -3.05 12.02 14.22
C GLY A 150 -3.45 10.91 13.23
N GLN A 151 -2.92 10.94 11.99
CA GLN A 151 -3.09 9.85 11.03
C GLN A 151 -2.13 8.71 11.30
N MET A 152 -0.88 9.02 11.67
CA MET A 152 0.11 8.02 12.04
C MET A 152 -0.32 7.24 13.28
N ASP A 153 -0.89 7.90 14.27
CA ASP A 153 -1.37 7.31 15.52
C ASP A 153 -2.51 6.29 15.33
N ARG A 154 -3.24 6.37 14.23
CA ARG A 154 -4.31 5.42 13.89
C ARG A 154 -3.84 4.10 13.30
N TRP A 155 -2.57 3.99 12.90
CA TRP A 155 -1.99 2.72 12.49
C TRP A 155 -1.66 1.88 13.72
N ASN A 156 -2.33 0.75 13.89
CA ASN A 156 -2.14 -0.12 15.07
C ASN A 156 -0.76 -0.78 15.12
N ILE A 157 -0.19 -1.04 13.94
CA ILE A 157 1.13 -1.66 13.78
C ILE A 157 1.88 -0.89 12.71
N VAL A 158 3.02 -0.34 13.08
CA VAL A 158 4.00 0.22 12.15
C VAL A 158 5.22 -0.68 12.19
N THR A 159 5.66 -1.17 11.04
CA THR A 159 6.81 -2.06 10.94
C THR A 159 7.72 -1.64 9.80
N THR A 160 9.01 -1.83 9.98
CA THR A 160 10.01 -1.45 8.98
C THR A 160 10.58 -2.69 8.30
N LEU A 161 10.61 -2.66 6.97
CA LEU A 161 11.35 -3.62 6.15
C LEU A 161 12.67 -2.98 5.70
N ASN A 162 13.74 -3.72 5.86
CA ASN A 162 15.04 -3.37 5.35
C ASN A 162 15.46 -4.33 4.22
N TYR A 163 16.56 -4.04 3.56
CA TYR A 163 17.14 -4.96 2.58
C TYR A 163 17.51 -6.29 3.24
N LEU A 164 17.41 -7.35 2.47
CA LEU A 164 17.78 -8.69 2.93
C LEU A 164 19.30 -8.82 3.07
N SER A 165 19.75 -9.86 3.78
CA SER A 165 21.14 -10.24 3.79
C SER A 165 21.58 -10.71 2.39
N LEU A 166 22.88 -10.58 2.08
CA LEU A 166 23.44 -10.95 0.79
C LEU A 166 23.10 -12.40 0.39
N ASP A 167 23.14 -13.31 1.36
CA ASP A 167 22.81 -14.73 1.15
C ASP A 167 21.36 -14.92 0.77
N ARG A 168 20.43 -14.22 1.41
CA ARG A 168 19.01 -14.29 1.10
C ARG A 168 18.67 -13.67 -0.25
N GLU A 169 19.34 -12.58 -0.63
CA GLU A 169 19.19 -12.02 -1.97
C GLU A 169 19.69 -13.02 -3.03
N MET A 170 20.80 -13.69 -2.78
CA MET A 170 21.32 -14.74 -3.64
C MET A 170 20.34 -15.89 -3.83
N ASP A 171 19.78 -16.41 -2.73
CA ASP A 171 18.78 -17.48 -2.75
C ASP A 171 17.57 -17.11 -3.63
N ILE A 172 17.08 -15.87 -3.51
CA ILE A 172 15.93 -15.39 -4.30
C ILE A 172 16.28 -15.32 -5.79
N ILE A 173 17.44 -14.77 -6.13
CA ILE A 173 17.87 -14.62 -7.53
C ILE A 173 18.05 -15.99 -8.18
N LEU A 174 18.72 -16.92 -7.50
CA LEU A 174 18.95 -18.28 -8.00
C LEU A 174 17.66 -19.09 -8.09
N ALA A 175 16.71 -18.89 -7.17
CA ALA A 175 15.40 -19.55 -7.22
C ALA A 175 14.58 -19.09 -8.44
N LYS A 176 14.68 -17.80 -8.81
CA LYS A 176 13.99 -17.24 -9.97
C LYS A 176 14.70 -17.53 -11.29
N ASN A 177 16.01 -17.70 -11.28
CA ASN A 177 16.85 -17.88 -12.47
C ASN A 177 17.66 -19.18 -12.38
N LYS A 178 16.98 -20.30 -12.59
CA LYS A 178 17.57 -21.64 -12.49
C LYS A 178 18.83 -21.81 -13.35
N ASN A 179 18.92 -21.12 -14.48
CA ASN A 179 20.08 -21.16 -15.37
C ASN A 179 21.37 -20.59 -14.74
N LEU A 180 21.23 -19.75 -13.71
CA LEU A 180 22.37 -19.20 -12.96
C LEU A 180 22.78 -20.09 -11.77
N ASN A 181 22.09 -21.18 -11.52
CA ASN A 181 22.40 -22.07 -10.38
C ASN A 181 23.54 -23.06 -10.72
N ASN A 182 24.65 -22.53 -11.21
CA ASN A 182 25.91 -23.21 -11.43
C ASN A 182 27.06 -22.39 -10.85
N SER A 183 28.27 -22.92 -10.81
CA SER A 183 29.44 -22.27 -10.18
C SER A 183 29.69 -20.86 -10.73
N LYS A 184 29.75 -20.70 -12.06
CA LYS A 184 29.97 -19.41 -12.71
C LYS A 184 28.80 -18.42 -12.50
N GLY A 185 27.57 -18.90 -12.56
CA GLY A 185 26.37 -18.09 -12.32
C GLY A 185 26.31 -17.58 -10.88
N LYS A 186 26.62 -18.41 -9.89
CA LYS A 186 26.70 -18.00 -8.47
C LYS A 186 27.74 -16.92 -8.22
N GLU A 187 28.92 -17.04 -8.87
CA GLU A 187 29.98 -16.03 -8.78
C GLU A 187 29.48 -14.67 -9.34
N ILE A 188 28.87 -14.69 -10.53
CA ILE A 188 28.30 -13.49 -11.16
C ILE A 188 27.27 -12.84 -10.23
N VAL A 189 26.29 -13.62 -9.73
CA VAL A 189 25.23 -13.13 -8.84
C VAL A 189 25.84 -12.56 -7.55
N SER A 190 26.83 -13.22 -6.97
CA SER A 190 27.55 -12.71 -5.79
C SER A 190 28.16 -11.33 -6.02
N ASN A 191 28.82 -11.14 -7.16
CA ASN A 191 29.43 -9.87 -7.51
C ASN A 191 28.38 -8.78 -7.75
N MET A 192 27.27 -9.11 -8.44
CA MET A 192 26.14 -8.16 -8.62
C MET A 192 25.54 -7.72 -7.28
N ILE A 193 25.32 -8.64 -6.35
CA ILE A 193 24.78 -8.33 -5.03
C ILE A 193 25.75 -7.44 -4.22
N LYS A 194 27.05 -7.72 -4.28
CA LYS A 194 28.08 -6.87 -3.65
C LYS A 194 28.05 -5.44 -4.18
N VAL A 195 27.98 -5.27 -5.50
CA VAL A 195 27.86 -3.94 -6.13
C VAL A 195 26.59 -3.24 -5.66
N ALA A 196 25.43 -3.93 -5.71
CA ALA A 196 24.18 -3.38 -5.23
C ALA A 196 24.25 -2.96 -3.75
N SER A 197 24.90 -3.78 -2.90
CA SER A 197 25.10 -3.45 -1.48
C SER A 197 25.96 -2.21 -1.27
N LEU A 198 27.03 -2.05 -2.05
CA LEU A 198 27.91 -0.87 -1.99
C LEU A 198 27.15 0.39 -2.45
N THR A 199 26.37 0.29 -3.53
CA THR A 199 25.55 1.38 -4.04
C THR A 199 24.54 1.83 -2.98
N ARG A 200 23.81 0.88 -2.35
CA ARG A 200 22.86 1.19 -1.28
C ARG A 200 23.53 1.92 -0.09
N LYS A 201 24.72 1.48 0.31
CA LYS A 201 25.48 2.14 1.39
C LYS A 201 25.91 3.55 1.03
N GLY A 202 26.27 3.80 -0.21
CA GLY A 202 26.68 5.13 -0.68
C GLY A 202 25.55 6.13 -0.83
N PHE A 203 24.28 5.66 -1.00
CA PHE A 203 23.12 6.53 -1.15
C PHE A 203 22.27 6.69 0.13
N ILE A 204 22.45 5.81 1.12
CA ILE A 204 21.62 5.74 2.32
C ILE A 204 22.41 6.17 3.58
N ALA A 205 23.74 6.40 3.44
CA ALA A 205 24.61 6.80 4.54
C ALA A 205 24.48 8.30 4.89
#